data_42107e5fad40d62c4435c42a83d73a15
#
_entry.id   42107e5fad40d62c4435c42a83d73a15
#
_cell.length_a   1.000
_cell.length_b   1.000
_cell.length_c   1.000
_cell.angle_alpha   90.00
_cell.angle_beta   90.00
_cell.angle_gamma   90.00
#
_symmetry.space_group_name_H-M   'P 1'
#
loop_
_entity.id
_entity.type
_entity.pdbx_description
1 polymer ?
#
loop_
_entity_poly.entity_id
_entity_poly.type
_entity_poly.pdbx_seq_one_letter_code
_entity_poly.pdbx_strand_id
1 'polypeptide(L)'
;MTKENLIEKAKEMVAAPSCCPELNAVGQSWIDSVGKADEKEKAKLLIAEIEEDVTTIENLVAFAHSDTAKKIFGEGQKNFAAHADELKASGAKFCDCGACKPALEILENKSLILD
;
A
#
# COMPACT_ATOMS: atom_id res chain seq x y z
N MET A 1 0.22 -17.96 4.59
CA MET A 1 -0.55 -16.83 5.12
C MET A 1 -2.03 -17.18 5.14
N THR A 2 -2.76 -16.73 6.13
CA THR A 2 -4.18 -17.00 6.29
C THR A 2 -4.99 -15.73 6.10
N LYS A 3 -6.34 -15.87 6.02
CA LYS A 3 -7.25 -14.74 5.94
C LYS A 3 -7.07 -13.81 7.14
N GLU A 4 -6.91 -14.36 8.33
CA GLU A 4 -6.69 -13.58 9.55
C GLU A 4 -5.41 -12.75 9.46
N ASN A 5 -4.35 -13.28 8.85
CA ASN A 5 -3.12 -12.54 8.61
C ASN A 5 -3.38 -11.36 7.67
N LEU A 6 -4.21 -11.56 6.63
CA LEU A 6 -4.55 -10.49 5.70
C LEU A 6 -5.38 -9.40 6.37
N ILE A 7 -6.27 -9.77 7.29
CA ILE A 7 -7.04 -8.80 8.09
C ILE A 7 -6.08 -7.94 8.91
N GLU A 8 -5.08 -8.54 9.55
CA GLU A 8 -4.06 -7.80 10.29
C GLU A 8 -3.27 -6.87 9.39
N LYS A 9 -2.89 -7.34 8.20
CA LYS A 9 -2.18 -6.51 7.22
C LYS A 9 -3.04 -5.33 6.75
N ALA A 10 -4.34 -5.55 6.54
CA ALA A 10 -5.26 -4.47 6.19
C ALA A 10 -5.35 -3.43 7.30
N LYS A 11 -5.37 -3.85 8.55
CA LYS A 11 -5.38 -2.93 9.70
C LYS A 11 -4.09 -2.10 9.75
N GLU A 12 -2.94 -2.73 9.49
CA GLU A 12 -1.66 -2.02 9.42
C GLU A 12 -1.66 -0.98 8.30
N MET A 13 -2.20 -1.36 7.13
CA MET A 13 -2.29 -0.50 5.96
C MET A 13 -3.13 0.75 6.24
N VAL A 14 -4.34 0.57 6.79
CA VAL A 14 -5.23 1.70 7.04
C VAL A 14 -4.73 2.59 8.18
N ALA A 15 -3.95 2.05 9.10
CA ALA A 15 -3.36 2.81 10.19
C ALA A 15 -2.13 3.60 9.77
N ALA A 16 -1.52 3.29 8.62
CA ALA A 16 -0.30 3.95 8.17
C ALA A 16 -0.57 5.39 7.72
N PRO A 17 0.25 6.36 8.15
CA PRO A 17 0.07 7.76 7.73
C PRO A 17 0.22 7.97 6.22
N SER A 18 0.93 7.06 5.54
CA SER A 18 1.15 7.13 4.09
C SER A 18 0.01 6.54 3.26
N CYS A 19 -1.02 5.96 3.91
CA CYS A 19 -2.16 5.40 3.21
C CYS A 19 -3.03 6.52 2.63
N CYS A 20 -3.34 6.43 1.32
CA CYS A 20 -4.21 7.44 0.71
C CYS A 20 -5.66 7.28 1.20
N PRO A 21 -6.47 8.37 1.18
CA PRO A 21 -7.84 8.30 1.69
C PRO A 21 -8.71 7.24 1.01
N GLU A 22 -8.57 7.06 -0.28
CA GLU A 22 -9.34 6.08 -1.05
C GLU A 22 -9.02 4.65 -0.61
N LEU A 23 -7.73 4.33 -0.49
CA LEU A 23 -7.29 3.01 -0.05
C LEU A 23 -7.69 2.76 1.41
N ASN A 24 -7.58 3.77 2.25
CA ASN A 24 -8.00 3.70 3.64
C ASN A 24 -9.50 3.36 3.73
N ALA A 25 -10.33 4.05 2.94
CA ALA A 25 -11.78 3.84 2.94
C ALA A 25 -12.16 2.41 2.52
N VAL A 26 -11.60 1.91 1.42
CA VAL A 26 -11.94 0.56 0.95
C VAL A 26 -11.36 -0.52 1.86
N GLY A 27 -10.18 -0.28 2.43
CA GLY A 27 -9.57 -1.19 3.40
C GLY A 27 -10.41 -1.32 4.66
N GLN A 28 -10.85 -0.21 5.20
CA GLN A 28 -11.71 -0.19 6.38
C GLN A 28 -13.08 -0.83 6.09
N SER A 29 -13.67 -0.57 4.91
CA SER A 29 -14.91 -1.19 4.48
C SER A 29 -14.80 -2.70 4.46
N TRP A 30 -13.70 -3.23 3.92
CA TRP A 30 -13.49 -4.67 3.89
C TRP A 30 -13.36 -5.25 5.30
N ILE A 31 -12.56 -4.62 6.16
CA ILE A 31 -12.38 -5.06 7.55
C ILE A 31 -13.74 -5.13 8.26
N ASP A 32 -14.56 -4.09 8.09
CA ASP A 32 -15.89 -4.01 8.72
C ASP A 32 -16.86 -5.04 8.15
N SER A 33 -16.64 -5.51 6.92
CA SER A 33 -17.53 -6.47 6.26
C SER A 33 -17.18 -7.94 6.55
N VAL A 34 -16.06 -8.20 7.21
CA VAL A 34 -15.64 -9.57 7.52
C VAL A 34 -16.73 -10.29 8.33
N GLY A 35 -17.16 -11.44 7.83
CA GLY A 35 -18.24 -12.21 8.41
C GLY A 35 -19.64 -11.81 7.94
N LYS A 36 -19.73 -10.81 7.05
CA LYS A 36 -21.01 -10.33 6.50
C LYS A 36 -21.17 -10.76 5.04
N ALA A 37 -22.38 -10.62 4.50
CA ALA A 37 -22.71 -11.04 3.14
C ALA A 37 -21.92 -10.31 2.06
N ASP A 38 -21.51 -9.05 2.30
CA ASP A 38 -20.82 -8.21 1.33
C ASP A 38 -19.28 -8.27 1.44
N GLU A 39 -18.76 -9.14 2.30
CA GLU A 39 -17.31 -9.28 2.50
C GLU A 39 -16.56 -9.48 1.19
N LYS A 40 -17.04 -10.37 0.34
CA LYS A 40 -16.38 -10.72 -0.93
C LYS A 40 -16.37 -9.53 -1.90
N GLU A 41 -17.46 -8.79 -1.98
CA GLU A 41 -17.55 -7.59 -2.82
C GLU A 41 -16.58 -6.51 -2.34
N LYS A 42 -16.51 -6.32 -1.03
CA LYS A 42 -15.58 -5.35 -0.45
C LYS A 42 -14.13 -5.77 -0.67
N ALA A 43 -13.85 -7.08 -0.62
CA ALA A 43 -12.51 -7.60 -0.93
C ALA A 43 -12.11 -7.29 -2.37
N LYS A 44 -13.03 -7.44 -3.32
CA LYS A 44 -12.76 -7.11 -4.73
C LYS A 44 -12.45 -5.64 -4.92
N LEU A 45 -13.19 -4.77 -4.24
CA LEU A 45 -12.94 -3.32 -4.30
C LEU A 45 -11.58 -2.98 -3.69
N LEU A 46 -11.23 -3.63 -2.58
CA LEU A 46 -9.92 -3.42 -1.94
C LEU A 46 -8.78 -3.82 -2.87
N ILE A 47 -8.88 -4.99 -3.49
CA ILE A 47 -7.82 -5.47 -4.41
C ILE A 47 -7.68 -4.53 -5.61
N ALA A 48 -8.78 -4.09 -6.19
CA ALA A 48 -8.75 -3.16 -7.33
C ALA A 48 -8.07 -1.83 -6.94
N GLU A 49 -8.37 -1.32 -5.76
CA GLU A 49 -7.77 -0.08 -5.27
C GLU A 49 -6.28 -0.24 -4.99
N ILE A 50 -5.88 -1.38 -4.41
CA ILE A 50 -4.46 -1.67 -4.17
C ILE A 50 -3.69 -1.69 -5.49
N GLU A 51 -4.24 -2.33 -6.52
CA GLU A 51 -3.59 -2.39 -7.84
C GLU A 51 -3.38 -0.99 -8.44
N GLU A 52 -4.30 -0.05 -8.18
CA GLU A 52 -4.19 1.33 -8.63
C GLU A 52 -3.20 2.16 -7.82
N ASP A 53 -3.20 1.96 -6.49
CA ASP A 53 -2.52 2.87 -5.56
C ASP A 53 -1.10 2.46 -5.19
N VAL A 54 -0.71 1.20 -5.42
CA VAL A 54 0.65 0.76 -5.11
C VAL A 54 1.65 1.50 -5.99
N THR A 55 2.60 2.18 -5.35
CA THR A 55 3.62 2.97 -6.04
C THR A 55 4.73 2.06 -6.56
N THR A 56 4.98 2.09 -7.88
CA THR A 56 6.11 1.36 -8.47
C THR A 56 7.43 2.02 -8.08
N ILE A 57 8.52 1.26 -8.14
CA ILE A 57 9.84 1.80 -7.79
C ILE A 57 10.25 2.95 -8.72
N GLU A 58 9.91 2.87 -10.01
CA GLU A 58 10.19 3.93 -10.98
C GLU A 58 9.47 5.21 -10.59
N ASN A 59 8.19 5.12 -10.25
CA ASN A 59 7.40 6.27 -9.82
C ASN A 59 7.88 6.82 -8.47
N LEU A 60 8.28 5.94 -7.56
CA LEU A 60 8.82 6.34 -6.26
C LEU A 60 10.10 7.16 -6.44
N VAL A 61 11.05 6.68 -7.26
CA VAL A 61 12.30 7.37 -7.53
C VAL A 61 12.04 8.72 -8.19
N ALA A 62 11.16 8.75 -9.21
CA ALA A 62 10.81 9.98 -9.89
C ALA A 62 10.21 11.01 -8.92
N PHE A 63 9.29 10.56 -8.07
CA PHE A 63 8.68 11.44 -7.05
C PHE A 63 9.73 11.92 -6.03
N ALA A 64 10.59 11.01 -5.56
CA ALA A 64 11.59 11.33 -4.55
C ALA A 64 12.56 12.42 -4.98
N HIS A 65 12.87 12.48 -6.29
CA HIS A 65 13.76 13.50 -6.85
C HIS A 65 13.01 14.72 -7.39
N SER A 66 11.69 14.78 -7.23
CA SER A 66 10.87 15.87 -7.76
C SER A 66 10.86 17.09 -6.84
N ASP A 67 10.47 18.24 -7.42
CA ASP A 67 10.28 19.46 -6.65
C ASP A 67 9.13 19.32 -5.64
N THR A 68 8.13 18.52 -5.96
CA THR A 68 7.01 18.23 -5.06
C THR A 68 7.50 17.56 -3.78
N ALA A 69 8.37 16.56 -3.91
CA ALA A 69 8.96 15.89 -2.74
C ALA A 69 9.78 16.86 -1.90
N LYS A 70 10.52 17.75 -2.55
CA LYS A 70 11.30 18.77 -1.87
C LYS A 70 10.40 19.70 -1.05
N LYS A 71 9.25 20.08 -1.58
CA LYS A 71 8.27 20.92 -0.88
C LYS A 71 7.65 20.21 0.31
N ILE A 72 7.37 18.90 0.17
CA ILE A 72 6.72 18.10 1.22
C ILE A 72 7.69 17.76 2.33
N PHE A 73 8.89 17.28 1.99
CA PHE A 73 9.86 16.76 2.95
C PHE A 73 10.94 17.77 3.37
N GLY A 74 11.09 18.88 2.64
CA GLY A 74 12.12 19.87 2.95
C GLY A 74 13.51 19.22 2.94
N GLU A 75 14.26 19.37 4.03
CA GLU A 75 15.61 18.81 4.16
C GLU A 75 15.60 17.28 4.16
N GLY A 76 14.51 16.65 4.56
CA GLY A 76 14.36 15.19 4.56
C GLY A 76 14.26 14.57 3.18
N GLN A 77 14.05 15.39 2.13
CA GLN A 77 13.92 14.91 0.76
C GLN A 77 15.17 14.16 0.30
N LYS A 78 16.36 14.61 0.71
CA LYS A 78 17.62 13.95 0.33
C LYS A 78 17.69 12.53 0.88
N ASN A 79 17.28 12.32 2.13
CA ASN A 79 17.26 11.00 2.75
C ASN A 79 16.20 10.12 2.10
N PHE A 80 15.05 10.68 1.78
CA PHE A 80 13.98 9.97 1.11
C PHE A 80 14.41 9.52 -0.30
N ALA A 81 15.06 10.40 -1.05
CA ALA A 81 15.57 10.09 -2.39
C ALA A 81 16.65 9.01 -2.33
N ALA A 82 17.55 9.08 -1.35
CA ALA A 82 18.59 8.08 -1.16
C ALA A 82 18.00 6.70 -0.87
N HIS A 83 16.94 6.66 -0.03
CA HIS A 83 16.25 5.41 0.27
C HIS A 83 15.59 4.82 -0.98
N ALA A 84 14.92 5.66 -1.78
CA ALA A 84 14.31 5.21 -3.04
C ALA A 84 15.35 4.66 -4.01
N ASP A 85 16.50 5.31 -4.13
CA ASP A 85 17.58 4.87 -4.98
C ASP A 85 18.16 3.53 -4.52
N GLU A 86 18.30 3.35 -3.19
CA GLU A 86 18.78 2.09 -2.62
C GLU A 86 17.79 0.95 -2.90
N LEU A 87 16.50 1.19 -2.77
CA LEU A 87 15.47 0.21 -3.08
C LEU A 87 15.57 -0.24 -4.54
N LYS A 88 15.71 0.72 -5.44
CA LYS A 88 15.85 0.42 -6.87
C LYS A 88 17.11 -0.41 -7.14
N ALA A 89 18.21 -0.03 -6.54
CA ALA A 89 19.49 -0.74 -6.70
C ALA A 89 19.42 -2.17 -6.16
N SER A 90 18.59 -2.41 -5.12
CA SER A 90 18.43 -3.75 -4.54
C SER A 90 17.48 -4.65 -5.33
N GLY A 91 16.87 -4.12 -6.40
CA GLY A 91 15.96 -4.89 -7.24
C GLY A 91 14.50 -4.84 -6.79
N ALA A 92 14.15 -3.94 -5.86
CA ALA A 92 12.78 -3.76 -5.43
C ALA A 92 11.91 -3.27 -6.60
N LYS A 93 10.68 -3.71 -6.67
CA LYS A 93 9.74 -3.34 -7.73
C LYS A 93 8.75 -2.27 -7.29
N PHE A 94 8.54 -2.12 -5.99
CA PHE A 94 7.52 -1.25 -5.43
C PHE A 94 8.04 -0.52 -4.19
N CYS A 95 7.32 0.55 -3.82
CA CYS A 95 7.55 1.29 -2.59
C CYS A 95 7.40 0.37 -1.36
N ASP A 96 8.20 0.58 -0.32
CA ASP A 96 8.14 -0.20 0.92
C ASP A 96 7.55 0.57 2.09
N CYS A 97 6.79 1.64 1.83
CA CYS A 97 6.20 2.44 2.90
C CYS A 97 5.21 1.62 3.74
N GLY A 98 4.84 2.16 4.91
CA GLY A 98 3.96 1.47 5.86
C GLY A 98 2.58 1.10 5.33
N ALA A 99 2.12 1.76 4.25
CA ALA A 99 0.87 1.40 3.57
C ALA A 99 1.10 0.43 2.42
N CYS A 100 2.13 0.67 1.59
CA CYS A 100 2.39 -0.16 0.41
C CYS A 100 2.84 -1.58 0.75
N LYS A 101 3.66 -1.73 1.78
CA LYS A 101 4.17 -3.04 2.17
C LYS A 101 3.06 -4.02 2.56
N PRO A 102 2.16 -3.70 3.50
CA PRO A 102 1.05 -4.61 3.79
C PRO A 102 0.07 -4.75 2.64
N ALA A 103 -0.14 -3.69 1.83
CA ALA A 103 -1.00 -3.76 0.65
C ALA A 103 -0.48 -4.79 -0.35
N LEU A 104 0.83 -4.83 -0.60
CA LEU A 104 1.44 -5.81 -1.50
C LEU A 104 1.27 -7.24 -0.98
N GLU A 105 1.39 -7.45 0.32
CA GLU A 105 1.18 -8.77 0.93
C GLU A 105 -0.27 -9.24 0.73
N ILE A 106 -1.24 -8.33 0.84
CA ILE A 106 -2.65 -8.62 0.58
C ILE A 106 -2.83 -8.99 -0.90
N LEU A 107 -2.24 -8.23 -1.79
CA LEU A 107 -2.35 -8.46 -3.24
C LEU A 107 -1.77 -9.81 -3.64
N GLU A 108 -0.61 -10.18 -3.11
CA GLU A 108 0.05 -11.45 -3.38
C GLU A 108 -0.78 -12.65 -2.91
N ASN A 109 -1.62 -12.46 -1.90
CA ASN A 109 -2.43 -13.51 -1.31
C ASN A 109 -3.93 -13.29 -1.53
N LYS A 110 -4.29 -12.55 -2.56
CA LYS A 110 -5.68 -12.15 -2.84
C LYS A 110 -6.65 -13.32 -2.96
N SER A 111 -6.20 -14.48 -3.39
CA SER A 111 -7.06 -15.65 -3.51
C SER A 111 -7.66 -16.09 -2.17
N LEU A 112 -7.00 -15.77 -1.05
CA LEU A 112 -7.50 -16.11 0.28
C LEU A 112 -8.77 -15.34 0.65
N ILE A 113 -9.01 -14.20 0.01
CA ILE A 113 -10.16 -13.34 0.32
C ILE A 113 -11.13 -13.19 -0.86
N LEU A 114 -10.72 -13.56 -2.08
CA LEU A 114 -11.58 -13.47 -3.27
C LEU A 114 -12.30 -14.78 -3.58
N ASP A 115 -11.78 -15.90 -3.14
CA ASP A 115 -12.35 -17.23 -3.42
C ASP A 115 -13.44 -17.64 -2.42
#